data_e0781c34585ff0e357ef41bf77d2dbba
#
_entry.id   e0781c34585ff0e357ef41bf77d2dbba
#
_cell.length_a   1.000
_cell.length_b   1.000
_cell.length_c   1.000
_cell.angle_alpha   90.00
_cell.angle_beta   90.00
_cell.angle_gamma   90.00
#
_symmetry.space_group_name_H-M   'P 1'
#
loop_
_entity.id
_entity.type
_entity.pdbx_description
1 polymer ?
#
loop_
_entity_poly.entity_id
_entity_poly.type
_entity_poly.pdbx_seq_one_letter_code
_entity_poly.pdbx_strand_id
1 'polypeptide(L)'
;MPRYRAILRSPLKIILTNGIDRPVPGYTLGEVIFLLISFLRAVILLVTVIVSLRLMGKRQIGELQPTELVVTILLSEIAVVPMQDNDIPMLNSLVAVCVLVGIEILLGAVSVKSDRFRSVLQGNAVPLIRDGVLDQKNMKKLRYNLDDVLEALRQKDVFDIADVQYAFAETNGSLSVLLKPEKRPLSASLAGKTPPDTGVADALVMDGKIIGLRLKDSDVTAEELRHIIEKTGVKQEDIFLLTVNKQGEVNVIERENGV
;
A
#
# COMPACT_ATOMS: atom_id res chain seq x y z
N MET A 1 4.73 -13.64 -49.20
CA MET A 1 3.40 -13.90 -48.61
C MET A 1 2.91 -15.23 -49.15
N PRO A 2 2.97 -16.27 -48.38
CA PRO A 2 1.84 -16.94 -47.76
C PRO A 2 2.26 -17.74 -46.51
N ARG A 3 1.68 -17.53 -45.34
CA ARG A 3 1.77 -18.45 -44.17
C ARG A 3 0.78 -18.08 -43.05
N TYR A 4 -0.46 -17.79 -43.40
CA TYR A 4 -1.56 -17.65 -42.44
C TYR A 4 -2.74 -18.55 -42.81
N ARG A 5 -2.48 -19.89 -42.87
CA ARG A 5 -3.56 -20.88 -43.09
C ARG A 5 -3.24 -22.20 -42.41
N ALA A 6 -3.14 -22.21 -41.09
CA ALA A 6 -3.00 -23.47 -40.35
C ALA A 6 -3.48 -23.45 -38.88
N ILE A 7 -4.41 -22.55 -38.50
CA ILE A 7 -4.94 -22.54 -37.11
C ILE A 7 -6.47 -22.67 -37.07
N LEU A 8 -7.08 -23.21 -38.08
CA LEU A 8 -8.52 -23.51 -38.06
C LEU A 8 -8.77 -24.94 -38.58
N ARG A 9 -8.39 -25.92 -37.79
CA ARG A 9 -8.85 -27.30 -37.90
C ARG A 9 -9.09 -27.92 -36.53
N SER A 10 -10.09 -27.44 -35.82
CA SER A 10 -10.86 -28.30 -34.95
C SER A 10 -12.15 -28.67 -35.69
N PRO A 11 -12.46 -29.95 -35.85
CA PRO A 11 -13.67 -30.36 -36.55
C PRO A 11 -14.89 -30.14 -35.65
N LEU A 12 -15.61 -29.05 -35.92
CA LEU A 12 -17.01 -28.98 -35.53
C LEU A 12 -17.77 -30.01 -36.39
N LYS A 13 -17.85 -31.25 -35.94
CA LYS A 13 -18.79 -32.23 -36.44
C LYS A 13 -20.18 -31.83 -35.95
N ILE A 14 -20.86 -31.02 -36.78
CA ILE A 14 -22.32 -30.83 -36.67
C ILE A 14 -22.95 -32.15 -37.09
N ILE A 15 -23.36 -32.97 -36.17
CA ILE A 15 -24.30 -34.08 -36.41
C ILE A 15 -25.67 -33.53 -36.11
N LEU A 16 -26.37 -33.16 -37.21
CA LEU A 16 -27.82 -32.98 -37.20
C LEU A 16 -28.47 -34.37 -37.11
N THR A 17 -28.84 -34.84 -35.96
CA THR A 17 -29.85 -35.90 -35.74
C THR A 17 -30.90 -35.38 -34.79
N ASN A 18 -32.16 -35.57 -35.22
CA ASN A 18 -33.38 -35.20 -34.58
C ASN A 18 -33.48 -35.76 -33.13
N GLY A 19 -34.03 -34.96 -32.22
CA GLY A 19 -34.68 -35.44 -31.00
C GLY A 19 -33.91 -35.09 -29.73
N ILE A 20 -34.42 -34.09 -29.01
CA ILE A 20 -34.50 -33.98 -27.54
C ILE A 20 -33.46 -34.79 -26.75
N ASP A 21 -32.21 -34.28 -26.74
CA ASP A 21 -31.22 -34.50 -25.69
C ASP A 21 -30.06 -33.60 -26.02
N ARG A 22 -30.10 -32.36 -25.57
CA ARG A 22 -28.89 -31.53 -25.54
C ARG A 22 -28.10 -32.00 -24.32
N PRO A 23 -26.98 -32.72 -24.48
CA PRO A 23 -26.07 -32.89 -23.37
C PRO A 23 -25.60 -31.50 -22.98
N VAL A 24 -25.83 -31.14 -21.72
CA VAL A 24 -25.13 -30.04 -21.09
C VAL A 24 -23.65 -30.34 -21.32
N PRO A 25 -22.85 -29.41 -21.88
CA PRO A 25 -21.44 -29.69 -22.12
C PRO A 25 -20.78 -29.94 -20.76
N GLY A 26 -20.66 -31.22 -20.43
CA GLY A 26 -19.86 -31.65 -19.29
C GLY A 26 -18.41 -31.40 -19.63
N TYR A 27 -17.71 -30.64 -18.81
CA TYR A 27 -16.26 -30.49 -18.93
C TYR A 27 -15.60 -31.87 -18.97
N THR A 28 -14.73 -32.08 -19.93
CA THR A 28 -13.91 -33.30 -19.97
C THR A 28 -12.98 -33.33 -18.74
N LEU A 29 -12.61 -34.50 -18.28
CA LEU A 29 -11.68 -34.64 -17.15
C LEU A 29 -10.37 -33.87 -17.38
N GLY A 30 -9.91 -33.79 -18.64
CA GLY A 30 -8.75 -32.98 -19.03
C GLY A 30 -8.93 -31.47 -18.81
N GLU A 31 -10.12 -30.93 -19.15
CA GLU A 31 -10.43 -29.52 -18.93
C GLU A 31 -10.53 -29.18 -17.43
N VAL A 32 -11.10 -30.07 -16.63
CA VAL A 32 -11.14 -29.90 -15.17
C VAL A 32 -9.74 -29.89 -14.57
N ILE A 33 -8.86 -30.82 -15.00
CA ILE A 33 -7.46 -30.84 -14.55
C ILE A 33 -6.73 -29.58 -14.97
N PHE A 34 -6.93 -29.13 -16.21
CA PHE A 34 -6.33 -27.87 -16.70
C PHE A 34 -6.74 -26.65 -15.87
N LEU A 35 -8.05 -26.52 -15.56
CA LEU A 35 -8.57 -25.46 -14.70
C LEU A 35 -7.99 -25.53 -13.28
N LEU A 36 -7.87 -26.74 -12.72
CA LEU A 36 -7.29 -26.93 -11.39
C LEU A 36 -5.81 -26.53 -11.35
N ILE A 37 -5.03 -26.89 -12.37
CA ILE A 37 -3.62 -26.51 -12.49
C ILE A 37 -3.50 -24.98 -12.59
N SER A 38 -4.31 -24.34 -13.43
CA SER A 38 -4.32 -22.89 -13.59
C SER A 38 -4.71 -22.18 -12.28
N PHE A 39 -5.69 -22.70 -11.54
CA PHE A 39 -6.07 -22.20 -10.24
C PHE A 39 -4.93 -22.29 -9.21
N LEU A 40 -4.28 -23.47 -9.12
CA LEU A 40 -3.15 -23.66 -8.20
C LEU A 40 -1.98 -22.73 -8.54
N ARG A 41 -1.66 -22.55 -9.82
CA ARG A 41 -0.64 -21.60 -10.29
C ARG A 41 -0.97 -20.18 -9.87
N ALA A 42 -2.23 -19.75 -10.08
CA ALA A 42 -2.66 -18.43 -9.69
C ALA A 42 -2.52 -18.16 -8.18
N VAL A 43 -2.90 -19.14 -7.34
CA VAL A 43 -2.76 -19.03 -5.87
C VAL A 43 -1.29 -18.94 -5.46
N ILE A 44 -0.42 -19.81 -6.01
CA ILE A 44 1.02 -19.81 -5.67
C ILE A 44 1.66 -18.48 -6.08
N LEU A 45 1.37 -18.00 -7.29
CA LEU A 45 1.93 -16.74 -7.80
C LEU A 45 1.40 -15.54 -7.02
N LEU A 46 0.11 -15.52 -6.66
CA LEU A 46 -0.47 -14.49 -5.79
C LEU A 46 0.26 -14.42 -4.45
N VAL A 47 0.44 -15.57 -3.79
CA VAL A 47 1.17 -15.65 -2.52
C VAL A 47 2.60 -15.18 -2.70
N THR A 48 3.27 -15.58 -3.78
CA THR A 48 4.64 -15.16 -4.10
C THR A 48 4.73 -13.65 -4.25
N VAL A 49 3.81 -13.01 -4.99
CA VAL A 49 3.78 -11.55 -5.17
C VAL A 49 3.53 -10.84 -3.82
N ILE A 50 2.56 -11.32 -3.03
CA ILE A 50 2.27 -10.73 -1.70
C ILE A 50 3.50 -10.80 -0.78
N VAL A 51 4.17 -11.96 -0.74
CA VAL A 51 5.39 -12.14 0.05
C VAL A 51 6.51 -11.24 -0.47
N SER A 52 6.67 -11.15 -1.78
CA SER A 52 7.66 -10.27 -2.43
C SER A 52 7.46 -8.81 -2.05
N LEU A 53 6.25 -8.29 -2.19
CA LEU A 53 5.91 -6.92 -1.79
C LEU A 53 6.16 -6.68 -0.30
N ARG A 54 5.89 -7.67 0.54
CA ARG A 54 6.14 -7.58 1.98
C ARG A 54 7.63 -7.56 2.35
N LEU A 55 8.46 -8.31 1.61
CA LEU A 55 9.92 -8.33 1.76
C LEU A 55 10.58 -7.02 1.31
N MET A 56 10.04 -6.39 0.26
CA MET A 56 10.52 -5.10 -0.24
C MET A 56 10.25 -3.93 0.74
N GLY A 57 9.34 -4.11 1.72
CA GLY A 57 9.16 -3.19 2.85
C GLY A 57 7.80 -2.49 2.90
N LYS A 58 7.54 -1.78 4.02
CA LYS A 58 6.26 -1.11 4.30
C LYS A 58 6.04 0.19 3.52
N ARG A 59 7.05 0.68 2.83
CA ARG A 59 7.04 2.00 2.17
C ARG A 59 6.15 2.05 0.93
N GLN A 60 5.83 0.87 0.35
CA GLN A 60 5.19 0.76 -0.95
C GLN A 60 3.69 1.09 -1.00
N ILE A 61 2.99 1.21 0.13
CA ILE A 61 1.51 1.29 0.14
C ILE A 61 1.00 2.73 0.17
N GLY A 62 1.82 3.71 0.56
CA GLY A 62 1.37 5.10 0.76
C GLY A 62 1.87 6.08 -0.30
N GLU A 63 3.14 6.01 -0.68
CA GLU A 63 3.80 6.96 -1.60
C GLU A 63 4.88 6.22 -2.38
N LEU A 64 4.48 5.55 -3.46
CA LEU A 64 5.40 4.81 -4.33
C LEU A 64 6.42 5.77 -4.96
N GLN A 65 7.69 5.44 -4.82
CA GLN A 65 8.73 6.08 -5.62
C GLN A 65 8.66 5.57 -7.07
N PRO A 66 9.10 6.36 -8.06
CA PRO A 66 9.05 5.93 -9.46
C PRO A 66 9.73 4.59 -9.74
N THR A 67 10.84 4.29 -9.04
CA THR A 67 11.56 3.01 -9.15
C THR A 67 10.74 1.85 -8.61
N GLU A 68 10.10 2.01 -7.45
CA GLU A 68 9.25 1.01 -6.82
C GLU A 68 8.01 0.71 -7.69
N LEU A 69 7.44 1.73 -8.33
CA LEU A 69 6.34 1.57 -9.28
C LEU A 69 6.74 0.68 -10.46
N VAL A 70 7.90 0.94 -11.07
CA VAL A 70 8.42 0.15 -12.20
C VAL A 70 8.61 -1.32 -11.77
N VAL A 71 9.20 -1.56 -10.62
CA VAL A 71 9.42 -2.93 -10.11
C VAL A 71 8.08 -3.64 -9.86
N THR A 72 7.09 -2.93 -9.31
CA THR A 72 5.75 -3.49 -9.05
C THR A 72 5.06 -3.88 -10.36
N ILE A 73 5.15 -3.06 -11.40
CA ILE A 73 4.60 -3.37 -12.73
C ILE A 73 5.30 -4.58 -13.32
N LEU A 74 6.64 -4.63 -13.31
CA LEU A 74 7.40 -5.75 -13.83
C LEU A 74 7.09 -7.06 -13.07
N LEU A 75 6.91 -6.98 -11.75
CA LEU A 75 6.55 -8.12 -10.91
C LEU A 75 5.18 -8.69 -11.33
N SER A 76 4.21 -7.81 -11.57
CA SER A 76 2.87 -8.20 -12.03
C SER A 76 2.91 -8.87 -13.41
N GLU A 77 3.65 -8.31 -14.35
CA GLU A 77 3.82 -8.86 -15.70
C GLU A 77 4.45 -10.26 -15.67
N ILE A 78 5.54 -10.43 -14.91
CA ILE A 78 6.22 -11.72 -14.77
C ILE A 78 5.32 -12.77 -14.13
N ALA A 79 4.48 -12.39 -13.16
CA ALA A 79 3.57 -13.31 -12.49
C ALA A 79 2.43 -13.79 -13.42
N VAL A 80 1.97 -12.95 -14.35
CA VAL A 80 0.84 -13.26 -15.24
C VAL A 80 1.23 -14.26 -16.34
N VAL A 81 2.48 -14.26 -16.81
CA VAL A 81 2.94 -15.09 -17.93
C VAL A 81 2.59 -16.59 -17.77
N PRO A 82 2.95 -17.29 -16.66
CA PRO A 82 2.63 -18.72 -16.52
C PRO A 82 1.17 -18.99 -16.14
N MET A 83 0.36 -17.94 -15.88
CA MET A 83 -1.08 -18.07 -15.72
C MET A 83 -1.79 -18.14 -17.09
N GLN A 84 -1.26 -17.41 -18.08
CA GLN A 84 -1.83 -17.34 -19.42
C GLN A 84 -1.43 -18.54 -20.29
N ASP A 85 -0.24 -19.08 -20.07
CA ASP A 85 0.31 -20.18 -20.85
C ASP A 85 0.85 -21.29 -19.92
N ASN A 86 0.18 -22.44 -19.95
CA ASN A 86 0.54 -23.59 -19.13
C ASN A 86 1.80 -24.33 -19.63
N ASP A 87 2.24 -24.08 -20.86
CA ASP A 87 3.47 -24.66 -21.40
C ASP A 87 4.71 -23.97 -20.81
N ILE A 88 4.54 -22.78 -20.24
CA ILE A 88 5.63 -22.07 -19.56
C ILE A 88 5.81 -22.63 -18.14
N PRO A 89 7.02 -23.12 -17.79
CA PRO A 89 7.29 -23.58 -16.45
C PRO A 89 7.16 -22.46 -15.42
N MET A 90 6.33 -22.65 -14.40
CA MET A 90 6.11 -21.68 -13.32
C MET A 90 7.42 -21.29 -12.61
N LEU A 91 8.40 -22.20 -12.58
CA LEU A 91 9.71 -21.99 -11.96
C LEU A 91 10.46 -20.81 -12.60
N ASN A 92 10.31 -20.58 -13.91
CA ASN A 92 10.96 -19.46 -14.60
C ASN A 92 10.49 -18.12 -14.05
N SER A 93 9.18 -17.97 -13.83
CA SER A 93 8.63 -16.74 -13.23
C SER A 93 9.01 -16.59 -11.75
N LEU A 94 9.04 -17.68 -10.99
CA LEU A 94 9.49 -17.63 -9.59
C LEU A 94 10.95 -17.15 -9.49
N VAL A 95 11.84 -17.67 -10.33
CA VAL A 95 13.25 -17.23 -10.38
C VAL A 95 13.34 -15.77 -10.76
N ALA A 96 12.61 -15.34 -11.79
CA ALA A 96 12.62 -13.94 -12.23
C ALA A 96 12.09 -12.99 -11.13
N VAL A 97 11.01 -13.36 -10.43
CA VAL A 97 10.50 -12.64 -9.26
C VAL A 97 11.56 -12.54 -8.16
N CYS A 98 12.21 -13.65 -7.80
CA CYS A 98 13.25 -13.67 -6.76
C CYS A 98 14.43 -12.76 -7.12
N VAL A 99 14.87 -12.76 -8.38
CA VAL A 99 15.94 -11.88 -8.86
C VAL A 99 15.53 -10.41 -8.75
N LEU A 100 14.32 -10.06 -9.22
CA LEU A 100 13.81 -8.69 -9.17
C LEU A 100 13.72 -8.17 -7.72
N VAL A 101 13.11 -8.96 -6.83
CA VAL A 101 13.00 -8.65 -5.40
C VAL A 101 14.38 -8.53 -4.75
N GLY A 102 15.30 -9.45 -5.06
CA GLY A 102 16.68 -9.42 -4.57
C GLY A 102 17.43 -8.16 -4.99
N ILE A 103 17.28 -7.74 -6.25
CA ILE A 103 17.86 -6.49 -6.76
C ILE A 103 17.26 -5.29 -6.01
N GLU A 104 15.94 -5.23 -5.83
CA GLU A 104 15.27 -4.12 -5.14
C GLU A 104 15.73 -4.00 -3.68
N ILE A 105 15.81 -5.11 -2.95
CA ILE A 105 16.33 -5.12 -1.59
C ILE A 105 17.78 -4.63 -1.56
N LEU A 106 18.60 -5.06 -2.52
CA LEU A 106 20.00 -4.63 -2.63
C LEU A 106 20.11 -3.12 -2.92
N LEU A 107 19.32 -2.61 -3.88
CA LEU A 107 19.25 -1.17 -4.20
C LEU A 107 18.83 -0.36 -2.96
N GLY A 108 17.83 -0.84 -2.22
CA GLY A 108 17.40 -0.24 -0.96
C GLY A 108 18.53 -0.20 0.07
N ALA A 109 19.23 -1.32 0.28
CA ALA A 109 20.33 -1.43 1.23
C ALA A 109 21.52 -0.51 0.86
N VAL A 110 21.85 -0.40 -0.43
CA VAL A 110 22.91 0.51 -0.91
C VAL A 110 22.48 1.97 -0.76
N SER A 111 21.19 2.28 -1.02
CA SER A 111 20.66 3.65 -0.88
C SER A 111 20.70 4.15 0.57
N VAL A 112 20.57 3.27 1.55
CA VAL A 112 20.74 3.62 2.98
C VAL A 112 22.18 3.97 3.31
N LYS A 113 23.15 3.30 2.66
CA LYS A 113 24.59 3.48 2.94
C LYS A 113 25.24 4.62 2.15
N SER A 114 24.66 5.03 1.02
CA SER A 114 25.27 5.99 0.11
C SER A 114 24.29 7.07 -0.33
N ASP A 115 24.50 8.30 0.17
CA ASP A 115 23.70 9.48 -0.21
C ASP A 115 23.82 9.80 -1.70
N ARG A 116 25.00 9.60 -2.29
CA ARG A 116 25.22 9.83 -3.73
C ARG A 116 24.41 8.86 -4.56
N PHE A 117 24.44 7.58 -4.19
CA PHE A 117 23.66 6.55 -4.87
C PHE A 117 22.15 6.82 -4.75
N ARG A 118 21.68 7.14 -3.55
CA ARG A 118 20.28 7.50 -3.30
C ARG A 118 19.84 8.70 -4.15
N SER A 119 20.67 9.76 -4.19
CA SER A 119 20.37 10.95 -4.98
C SER A 119 20.27 10.67 -6.50
N VAL A 120 21.06 9.74 -7.02
CA VAL A 120 21.00 9.33 -8.43
C VAL A 120 19.77 8.46 -8.70
N LEU A 121 19.45 7.52 -7.80
CA LEU A 121 18.38 6.55 -7.99
C LEU A 121 16.99 7.17 -7.74
N GLN A 122 16.85 7.90 -6.65
CA GLN A 122 15.57 8.42 -6.16
C GLN A 122 15.37 9.92 -6.42
N GLY A 123 16.46 10.63 -6.71
CA GLY A 123 16.46 12.08 -6.79
C GLY A 123 16.54 12.76 -5.42
N ASN A 124 16.33 14.08 -5.41
CA ASN A 124 16.28 14.90 -4.19
C ASN A 124 15.06 15.82 -4.26
N ALA A 125 14.52 16.20 -3.11
CA ALA A 125 13.54 17.26 -3.03
C ALA A 125 14.13 18.57 -3.57
N VAL A 126 13.36 19.28 -4.39
CA VAL A 126 13.79 20.52 -5.05
C VAL A 126 12.89 21.67 -4.60
N PRO A 127 13.45 22.77 -4.06
CA PRO A 127 12.63 23.91 -3.66
C PRO A 127 12.03 24.62 -4.87
N LEU A 128 10.71 24.80 -4.86
CA LEU A 128 9.94 25.62 -5.82
C LEU A 128 9.65 27.01 -5.27
N ILE A 129 9.47 27.12 -3.95
CA ILE A 129 9.30 28.39 -3.24
C ILE A 129 10.34 28.44 -2.12
N ARG A 130 11.07 29.56 -2.03
CA ARG A 130 12.07 29.81 -1.01
C ARG A 130 11.91 31.22 -0.47
N ASP A 131 11.72 31.34 0.85
CA ASP A 131 11.47 32.61 1.53
C ASP A 131 10.31 33.44 0.92
N GLY A 132 9.25 32.75 0.48
CA GLY A 132 8.08 33.36 -0.15
C GLY A 132 8.26 33.74 -1.61
N VAL A 133 9.40 33.38 -2.23
CA VAL A 133 9.71 33.72 -3.64
C VAL A 133 9.75 32.43 -4.48
N LEU A 134 9.06 32.43 -5.63
CA LEU A 134 9.08 31.36 -6.61
C LEU A 134 10.45 31.23 -7.28
N ASP A 135 11.01 30.04 -7.24
CA ASP A 135 12.24 29.69 -7.97
C ASP A 135 11.90 29.24 -9.39
N GLN A 136 11.77 30.21 -10.30
CA GLN A 136 11.43 29.95 -11.70
C GLN A 136 12.45 29.04 -12.42
N LYS A 137 13.73 29.04 -11.96
CA LYS A 137 14.76 28.20 -12.53
C LYS A 137 14.53 26.72 -12.18
N ASN A 138 14.20 26.45 -10.93
CA ASN A 138 13.85 25.10 -10.48
C ASN A 138 12.52 24.63 -11.09
N MET A 139 11.51 25.49 -11.20
CA MET A 139 10.27 25.18 -11.90
C MET A 139 10.54 24.73 -13.34
N LYS A 140 11.34 25.50 -14.08
CA LYS A 140 11.69 25.15 -15.46
C LYS A 140 12.47 23.83 -15.55
N LYS A 141 13.41 23.59 -14.61
CA LYS A 141 14.19 22.34 -14.53
C LYS A 141 13.30 21.11 -14.31
N LEU A 142 12.29 21.24 -13.46
CA LEU A 142 11.33 20.20 -13.14
C LEU A 142 10.13 20.14 -14.10
N ARG A 143 10.05 21.08 -15.06
CA ARG A 143 8.93 21.22 -16.00
C ARG A 143 7.59 21.50 -15.30
N TYR A 144 7.64 22.18 -14.18
CA TYR A 144 6.44 22.69 -13.49
C TYR A 144 6.01 24.01 -14.12
N ASN A 145 4.76 24.13 -14.50
CA ASN A 145 4.14 25.39 -14.81
C ASN A 145 3.54 26.04 -13.54
N LEU A 146 3.00 27.24 -13.64
CA LEU A 146 2.44 27.92 -12.48
C LEU A 146 1.13 27.27 -12.00
N ASP A 147 0.33 26.77 -12.93
CA ASP A 147 -0.93 26.08 -12.61
C ASP A 147 -0.68 24.78 -11.83
N ASP A 148 0.39 24.02 -12.19
CA ASP A 148 0.80 22.80 -11.46
C ASP A 148 1.15 23.15 -10.00
N VAL A 149 1.88 24.25 -9.78
CA VAL A 149 2.24 24.69 -8.42
C VAL A 149 1.00 25.07 -7.63
N LEU A 150 0.11 25.86 -8.22
CA LEU A 150 -1.12 26.30 -7.57
C LEU A 150 -2.05 25.12 -7.27
N GLU A 151 -2.13 24.14 -8.18
CA GLU A 151 -2.90 22.92 -7.94
C GLU A 151 -2.31 22.11 -6.78
N ALA A 152 -1.00 21.88 -6.80
CA ALA A 152 -0.32 21.15 -5.74
C ALA A 152 -0.42 21.84 -4.37
N LEU A 153 -0.44 23.17 -4.31
CA LEU A 153 -0.71 23.94 -3.10
C LEU A 153 -2.13 23.71 -2.59
N ARG A 154 -3.15 23.77 -3.46
CA ARG A 154 -4.55 23.49 -3.09
C ARG A 154 -4.75 22.08 -2.55
N GLN A 155 -4.00 21.08 -3.07
CA GLN A 155 -4.00 19.72 -2.52
C GLN A 155 -3.44 19.62 -1.10
N LYS A 156 -2.74 20.67 -0.64
CA LYS A 156 -2.23 20.83 0.73
C LYS A 156 -3.02 21.86 1.54
N ASP A 157 -4.26 22.16 1.14
CA ASP A 157 -5.16 23.12 1.77
C ASP A 157 -4.61 24.56 1.80
N VAL A 158 -3.68 24.88 0.88
CA VAL A 158 -3.11 26.22 0.74
C VAL A 158 -3.65 26.87 -0.53
N PHE A 159 -4.52 27.86 -0.36
CA PHE A 159 -5.22 28.53 -1.46
C PHE A 159 -4.56 29.85 -1.90
N ASP A 160 -3.69 30.43 -1.06
CA ASP A 160 -2.94 31.62 -1.40
C ASP A 160 -1.43 31.33 -1.38
N ILE A 161 -0.78 31.47 -2.52
CA ILE A 161 0.67 31.30 -2.64
C ILE A 161 1.44 32.31 -1.80
N ALA A 162 0.84 33.48 -1.53
CA ALA A 162 1.43 34.49 -0.67
C ALA A 162 1.59 34.06 0.79
N ASP A 163 0.87 33.02 1.22
CA ASP A 163 0.97 32.45 2.56
C ASP A 163 2.13 31.44 2.71
N VAL A 164 2.77 31.05 1.60
CA VAL A 164 3.85 30.05 1.59
C VAL A 164 5.19 30.69 1.86
N GLN A 165 5.96 30.12 2.78
CA GLN A 165 7.36 30.48 3.01
C GLN A 165 8.31 29.57 2.23
N TYR A 166 8.11 28.24 2.30
CA TYR A 166 8.86 27.24 1.54
C TYR A 166 7.92 26.23 0.92
N ALA A 167 8.21 25.80 -0.30
CA ALA A 167 7.59 24.65 -0.92
C ALA A 167 8.65 23.82 -1.65
N PHE A 168 8.62 22.50 -1.43
CA PHE A 168 9.55 21.54 -2.04
C PHE A 168 8.78 20.52 -2.88
N ALA A 169 9.19 20.36 -4.13
CA ALA A 169 8.76 19.21 -4.93
C ALA A 169 9.53 17.96 -4.44
N GLU A 170 8.81 17.00 -3.92
CA GLU A 170 9.35 15.75 -3.41
C GLU A 170 9.66 14.76 -4.54
N THR A 171 10.44 13.73 -4.23
CA THR A 171 10.84 12.70 -5.19
C THR A 171 9.69 11.81 -5.68
N ASN A 172 8.61 11.72 -4.92
CA ASN A 172 7.37 11.02 -5.29
C ASN A 172 6.39 11.90 -6.08
N GLY A 173 6.77 13.16 -6.37
CA GLY A 173 5.92 14.12 -7.09
C GLY A 173 4.95 14.91 -6.20
N SER A 174 4.91 14.67 -4.89
CA SER A 174 4.10 15.46 -3.97
C SER A 174 4.77 16.81 -3.65
N LEU A 175 4.01 17.74 -3.06
CA LEU A 175 4.53 19.02 -2.59
C LEU A 175 4.54 19.07 -1.07
N SER A 176 5.70 19.38 -0.48
CA SER A 176 5.82 19.72 0.94
C SER A 176 5.80 21.23 1.11
N VAL A 177 4.93 21.72 2.00
CA VAL A 177 4.68 23.16 2.15
C VAL A 177 4.92 23.59 3.59
N LEU A 178 5.64 24.69 3.77
CA LEU A 178 5.79 25.40 5.03
C LEU A 178 5.19 26.80 4.87
N LEU A 179 4.16 27.09 5.64
CA LEU A 179 3.52 28.40 5.66
C LEU A 179 4.40 29.45 6.37
N LYS A 180 4.17 30.72 6.07
CA LYS A 180 4.74 31.85 6.79
C LYS A 180 4.34 31.79 8.27
N PRO A 181 5.19 32.27 9.21
CA PRO A 181 4.94 32.15 10.64
C PRO A 181 3.55 32.61 11.08
N GLU A 182 3.05 33.73 10.51
CA GLU A 182 1.75 34.31 10.80
C GLU A 182 0.55 33.53 10.26
N LYS A 183 0.82 32.58 9.37
CA LYS A 183 -0.20 31.70 8.75
C LYS A 183 -0.20 30.28 9.28
N ARG A 184 0.75 29.96 10.16
CA ARG A 184 0.83 28.63 10.76
C ARG A 184 -0.24 28.43 11.82
N PRO A 185 -0.72 27.19 12.00
CA PRO A 185 -1.59 26.88 13.12
C PRO A 185 -0.97 27.31 14.46
N LEU A 186 -1.77 27.88 15.33
CA LEU A 186 -1.32 28.28 16.66
C LEU A 186 -0.98 27.04 17.49
N SER A 187 0.28 26.90 17.89
CA SER A 187 0.66 25.81 18.79
C SER A 187 0.19 26.08 20.23
N ALA A 188 -0.06 25.02 20.99
CA ALA A 188 -0.47 25.14 22.39
C ALA A 188 0.56 25.91 23.23
N SER A 189 1.86 25.76 22.93
CA SER A 189 2.93 26.50 23.61
C SER A 189 2.88 27.99 23.33
N LEU A 190 2.58 28.41 22.10
CA LEU A 190 2.38 29.84 21.74
C LEU A 190 1.12 30.41 22.39
N ALA A 191 0.11 29.57 22.65
CA ALA A 191 -1.10 29.97 23.39
C ALA A 191 -0.89 29.96 24.91
N GLY A 192 0.34 29.71 25.40
CA GLY A 192 0.63 29.65 26.85
C GLY A 192 0.00 28.41 27.52
N LYS A 193 -0.41 27.40 26.77
CA LYS A 193 -1.01 26.17 27.27
C LYS A 193 -0.05 25.00 27.05
N THR A 194 0.12 24.18 28.05
CA THR A 194 0.84 22.90 27.94
C THR A 194 -0.18 21.80 28.19
N PRO A 195 -0.85 21.27 27.15
CA PRO A 195 -1.76 20.14 27.33
C PRO A 195 -0.95 18.93 27.83
N PRO A 196 -1.55 18.08 28.65
CA PRO A 196 -0.93 16.86 29.07
C PRO A 196 -0.64 15.97 27.85
N ASP A 197 0.50 15.26 27.88
CA ASP A 197 0.82 14.26 26.87
C ASP A 197 -0.03 13.01 27.11
N THR A 198 -1.11 12.86 26.38
CA THR A 198 -1.97 11.67 26.43
C THR A 198 -1.41 10.49 25.66
N GLY A 199 -0.35 10.71 24.87
CA GLY A 199 0.21 9.69 23.98
C GLY A 199 -0.80 9.17 22.94
N VAL A 200 -0.46 8.04 22.36
CA VAL A 200 -1.35 7.30 21.45
C VAL A 200 -2.14 6.29 22.30
N ALA A 201 -3.45 6.23 22.07
CA ALA A 201 -4.27 5.22 22.74
C ALA A 201 -4.06 3.83 22.09
N ASP A 202 -3.61 2.88 22.89
CA ASP A 202 -3.40 1.49 22.45
C ASP A 202 -4.72 0.72 22.49
N ALA A 203 -5.08 0.10 21.36
CA ALA A 203 -6.23 -0.78 21.27
C ALA A 203 -5.87 -2.16 21.85
N LEU A 204 -6.27 -2.43 23.09
CA LEU A 204 -5.90 -3.63 23.81
C LEU A 204 -6.92 -4.76 23.68
N VAL A 205 -8.20 -4.43 23.45
CA VAL A 205 -9.26 -5.41 23.15
C VAL A 205 -9.94 -5.00 21.85
N MET A 206 -10.14 -5.95 20.94
CA MET A 206 -10.91 -5.80 19.71
C MET A 206 -11.78 -7.06 19.53
N ASP A 207 -13.06 -6.87 19.17
CA ASP A 207 -14.02 -7.96 18.98
C ASP A 207 -14.04 -9.00 20.11
N GLY A 208 -13.96 -8.55 21.37
CA GLY A 208 -13.93 -9.41 22.53
C GLY A 208 -12.59 -10.11 22.79
N LYS A 209 -11.56 -9.87 21.97
CA LYS A 209 -10.28 -10.56 22.07
C LYS A 209 -9.17 -9.60 22.48
N ILE A 210 -8.35 -10.02 23.45
CA ILE A 210 -7.15 -9.28 23.87
C ILE A 210 -6.08 -9.40 22.77
N ILE A 211 -5.51 -8.26 22.34
CA ILE A 211 -4.46 -8.22 21.32
C ILE A 211 -3.10 -8.33 22.02
N GLY A 212 -2.61 -9.56 22.18
CA GLY A 212 -1.39 -9.84 22.95
C GLY A 212 -0.12 -9.15 22.43
N LEU A 213 -0.01 -8.87 21.13
CA LEU A 213 1.11 -8.11 20.55
C LEU A 213 1.09 -6.65 21.03
N ARG A 214 -0.05 -5.98 20.98
CA ARG A 214 -0.20 -4.59 21.44
C ARG A 214 -0.07 -4.46 22.93
N LEU A 215 -0.56 -5.44 23.68
CA LEU A 215 -0.41 -5.49 25.14
C LEU A 215 1.07 -5.59 25.56
N LYS A 216 1.90 -6.32 24.81
CA LYS A 216 3.35 -6.40 25.07
C LYS A 216 4.11 -5.10 24.80
N ASP A 217 3.61 -4.32 23.85
CA ASP A 217 4.22 -3.06 23.42
C ASP A 217 3.64 -1.85 24.21
N SER A 218 2.57 -2.06 24.98
CA SER A 218 1.93 -1.04 25.82
C SER A 218 2.51 -1.02 27.23
N ASP A 219 2.27 0.08 27.94
CA ASP A 219 2.63 0.25 29.36
C ASP A 219 1.65 -0.48 30.32
N VAL A 220 0.66 -1.22 29.79
CA VAL A 220 -0.40 -1.89 30.54
C VAL A 220 -0.10 -3.38 30.67
N THR A 221 -0.06 -3.88 31.90
CA THR A 221 0.09 -5.31 32.14
C THR A 221 -1.21 -6.10 31.91
N ALA A 222 -1.09 -7.42 31.73
CA ALA A 222 -2.27 -8.27 31.57
C ALA A 222 -3.21 -8.26 32.79
N GLU A 223 -2.67 -8.07 33.97
CA GLU A 223 -3.44 -7.97 35.24
C GLU A 223 -4.19 -6.64 35.30
N GLU A 224 -3.51 -5.54 34.97
CA GLU A 224 -4.12 -4.21 34.89
C GLU A 224 -5.24 -4.16 33.84
N LEU A 225 -5.02 -4.77 32.68
CA LEU A 225 -6.06 -4.85 31.66
C LEU A 225 -7.31 -5.59 32.14
N ARG A 226 -7.15 -6.71 32.89
CA ARG A 226 -8.29 -7.42 33.46
C ARG A 226 -9.04 -6.53 34.45
N HIS A 227 -8.33 -5.81 35.29
CA HIS A 227 -8.93 -4.90 36.24
C HIS A 227 -9.64 -3.72 35.57
N ILE A 228 -9.08 -3.23 34.48
CA ILE A 228 -9.71 -2.21 33.64
C ILE A 228 -11.03 -2.75 33.08
N ILE A 229 -11.03 -3.95 32.49
CA ILE A 229 -12.24 -4.58 31.93
C ILE A 229 -13.30 -4.76 33.03
N GLU A 230 -12.92 -5.26 34.21
CA GLU A 230 -13.86 -5.40 35.33
C GLU A 230 -14.50 -4.07 35.75
N LYS A 231 -13.71 -2.99 35.81
CA LYS A 231 -14.21 -1.65 36.12
C LYS A 231 -15.18 -1.08 35.13
N THR A 232 -15.12 -1.49 33.84
CA THR A 232 -16.08 -1.02 32.84
C THR A 232 -17.49 -1.58 33.05
N GLY A 233 -17.63 -2.68 33.78
CA GLY A 233 -18.88 -3.39 33.96
C GLY A 233 -19.36 -4.14 32.71
N VAL A 234 -18.61 -4.11 31.62
CA VAL A 234 -18.92 -4.77 30.35
C VAL A 234 -18.16 -6.09 30.28
N LYS A 235 -18.82 -7.16 29.88
CA LYS A 235 -18.13 -8.44 29.66
C LYS A 235 -17.15 -8.31 28.50
N GLN A 236 -15.96 -8.92 28.63
CA GLN A 236 -14.94 -8.85 27.58
C GLN A 236 -15.45 -9.23 26.18
N GLU A 237 -16.33 -10.24 26.08
CA GLU A 237 -16.93 -10.72 24.83
C GLU A 237 -17.85 -9.69 24.15
N ASP A 238 -18.43 -8.76 24.95
CA ASP A 238 -19.30 -7.69 24.48
C ASP A 238 -18.53 -6.39 24.15
N ILE A 239 -17.21 -6.35 24.38
CA ILE A 239 -16.37 -5.21 24.05
C ILE A 239 -15.99 -5.30 22.56
N PHE A 240 -16.48 -4.33 21.76
CA PHE A 240 -16.08 -4.17 20.37
C PHE A 240 -14.66 -3.57 20.28
N LEU A 241 -14.40 -2.50 21.06
CA LEU A 241 -13.08 -1.86 21.14
C LEU A 241 -12.83 -1.37 22.57
N LEU A 242 -11.64 -1.64 23.10
CA LEU A 242 -11.12 -1.01 24.31
C LEU A 242 -9.75 -0.43 24.02
N THR A 243 -9.59 0.87 24.28
CA THR A 243 -8.32 1.57 24.15
C THR A 243 -7.89 2.18 25.48
N VAL A 244 -6.58 2.23 25.70
CA VAL A 244 -5.97 2.87 26.87
C VAL A 244 -4.85 3.79 26.40
N ASN A 245 -4.81 5.04 26.86
CA ASN A 245 -3.72 5.97 26.59
C ASN A 245 -2.65 5.95 27.71
N LYS A 246 -1.54 6.68 27.50
CA LYS A 246 -0.44 6.77 28.48
C LYS A 246 -0.86 7.29 29.86
N GLN A 247 -1.96 8.02 29.97
CA GLN A 247 -2.48 8.53 31.23
C GLN A 247 -3.44 7.57 31.93
N GLY A 248 -3.65 6.39 31.32
CA GLY A 248 -4.58 5.39 31.83
C GLY A 248 -6.06 5.72 31.57
N GLU A 249 -6.33 6.69 30.68
CA GLU A 249 -7.71 6.97 30.24
C GLU A 249 -8.18 5.82 29.33
N VAL A 250 -9.32 5.27 29.70
CA VAL A 250 -9.92 4.11 29.03
C VAL A 250 -11.11 4.57 28.20
N ASN A 251 -11.15 4.17 26.95
CA ASN A 251 -12.32 4.31 26.09
C ASN A 251 -12.82 2.93 25.71
N VAL A 252 -14.11 2.67 25.91
CA VAL A 252 -14.77 1.40 25.64
C VAL A 252 -15.92 1.63 24.68
N ILE A 253 -15.96 0.84 23.63
CA ILE A 253 -17.09 0.75 22.69
C ILE A 253 -17.66 -0.66 22.80
N GLU A 254 -18.92 -0.76 23.16
CA GLU A 254 -19.63 -2.02 23.24
C GLU A 254 -20.05 -2.50 21.86
N ARG A 255 -20.21 -3.80 21.71
CA ARG A 255 -20.76 -4.39 20.48
C ARG A 255 -22.25 -4.11 20.39
N GLU A 256 -22.70 -3.64 19.26
CA GLU A 256 -24.10 -3.47 18.97
C GLU A 256 -24.81 -4.84 18.90
N ASN A 257 -25.92 -4.98 19.62
CA ASN A 257 -26.74 -6.20 19.58
C ASN A 257 -27.37 -6.35 18.18
N GLY A 258 -26.93 -7.35 17.44
CA GLY A 258 -27.54 -7.70 16.14
C GLY A 258 -26.64 -7.59 14.91
N VAL A 259 -25.31 -7.38 15.07
CA VAL A 259 -24.33 -7.47 13.98
C VAL A 259 -23.50 -8.72 14.11
#